data_177f299e6a0cadec497531c6d30c611f
#
_entry.id   177f299e6a0cadec497531c6d30c611f
#
_cell.length_a   1.000
_cell.length_b   1.000
_cell.length_c   1.000
_cell.angle_alpha   90.00
_cell.angle_beta   90.00
_cell.angle_gamma   90.00
#
_symmetry.space_group_name_H-M   'P 1'
#
loop_
_entity.id
_entity.type
_entity.pdbx_description
1 polymer ?
#
loop_
_entity_poly.entity_id
_entity_poly.type
_entity_poly.pdbx_seq_one_letter_code
_entity_poly.pdbx_strand_id
1 'polypeptide(L)'
;MFVRFKNLTNIDFMRDLDMTEVTNMSSMFSDMASIESLDLSYFNTKNVTDMNFMFSNSKKLSSINFSGFDTRNVVNMRGMFYGLSKISNLDISMFDTSRVTNMNNMFSNMSSLTSLNISNFNTHNVTDMSSMFYGINNITSLDLTSFDTSKVTNMVNMFSSMSQLSDLNISSFDTSQVTDMSQMFSSVSKINSLDLSHFDTSKVTSMRYMFNNMGNLVNLNIGSFDTRNVENMSGMFGSVSKITNLDLLHFDTSKVKDMSYIFNGMNGLTNLNISSFNTGNVTNMTGMFWSCSKITNLNLSHFDTSKVKWMNNMFQEMAALTELNVSSFNTENVISMSSMFRDVSNLPVLNLANFKTSNVADMSSMFYNMSKITSLDLSSFDTSKVRDMSYMLRGMSNVLDLNVSSFNTSEVTRMNNMFEYTNKLTTLNLSSFNTSKVTDMSSMFCAMSELTDLNISSFDTRNVTNMVQMFRWVSKLNSLDLSHFNTEKVTNMAAMFSSMKELRNLNISSFNTRNVVYMGDMFSYTYNLTELDLSSFDTSNVQTIDSMFYINSSDISKDKLEKIYVSNDFNTAKITNYSNVFGNRKKLRGGNGSFLADPNTADLSWLRVDRSGVQGYFTRKP
;
A
#
# COMPACT_ATOMS: atom_id res chain seq x y z
N MET A 1 -3.78 -5.97 -44.69
CA MET A 1 -2.78 -6.63 -45.55
C MET A 1 -1.35 -6.49 -45.02
N PHE A 2 -0.93 -5.31 -44.49
CA PHE A 2 0.47 -5.05 -44.12
C PHE A 2 0.73 -5.07 -42.58
N VAL A 3 -0.08 -5.74 -41.83
CA VAL A 3 0.04 -5.82 -40.37
C VAL A 3 1.37 -6.45 -39.98
N ARG A 4 2.14 -5.76 -39.07
CA ARG A 4 3.39 -6.24 -38.49
C ARG A 4 4.59 -6.41 -39.43
N PHE A 5 4.62 -5.68 -40.57
CA PHE A 5 5.85 -5.62 -41.38
C PHE A 5 6.93 -4.77 -40.72
N LYS A 6 7.67 -5.38 -39.79
CA LYS A 6 8.63 -4.68 -38.92
C LYS A 6 9.79 -4.00 -39.65
N ASN A 7 10.16 -4.47 -40.83
CA ASN A 7 11.31 -3.99 -41.60
C ASN A 7 10.95 -3.12 -42.81
N LEU A 8 9.68 -2.86 -43.03
CA LEU A 8 9.23 -2.04 -44.17
C LEU A 8 9.53 -0.56 -43.86
N THR A 9 10.27 0.10 -44.77
CA THR A 9 10.68 1.50 -44.64
C THR A 9 9.94 2.46 -45.57
N ASN A 10 9.31 1.96 -46.67
CA ASN A 10 8.46 2.72 -47.55
C ASN A 10 7.32 1.85 -48.14
N ILE A 11 6.36 2.51 -48.79
CA ILE A 11 5.19 1.87 -49.41
C ILE A 11 5.03 2.26 -50.87
N ASP A 12 6.08 2.75 -51.55
CA ASP A 12 6.01 3.28 -52.94
C ASP A 12 5.50 2.24 -53.92
N PHE A 13 5.77 0.96 -53.69
CA PHE A 13 5.25 -0.16 -54.48
C PHE A 13 3.70 -0.26 -54.49
N MET A 14 3.01 0.43 -53.58
CA MET A 14 1.56 0.42 -53.49
C MET A 14 0.88 1.43 -54.43
N ARG A 15 1.63 2.30 -55.09
CA ARG A 15 1.06 3.33 -55.98
C ARG A 15 0.25 2.74 -57.12
N ASP A 16 0.59 1.55 -57.56
CA ASP A 16 -0.06 0.85 -58.66
C ASP A 16 -1.20 -0.09 -58.20
N LEU A 17 -1.52 -0.10 -56.92
CA LEU A 17 -2.61 -0.93 -56.39
C LEU A 17 -3.97 -0.25 -56.68
N ASP A 18 -4.86 -0.98 -57.30
CA ASP A 18 -6.26 -0.56 -57.43
C ASP A 18 -6.97 -0.74 -56.07
N MET A 19 -7.31 0.38 -55.46
CA MET A 19 -8.00 0.44 -54.17
C MET A 19 -9.50 0.67 -54.31
N THR A 20 -10.05 0.72 -55.54
CA THR A 20 -11.45 1.12 -55.81
C THR A 20 -12.49 0.22 -55.18
N GLU A 21 -12.20 -1.08 -55.06
CA GLU A 21 -13.11 -2.07 -54.46
C GLU A 21 -12.83 -2.34 -52.98
N VAL A 22 -11.86 -1.63 -52.37
CA VAL A 22 -11.50 -1.84 -50.96
C VAL A 22 -12.53 -1.18 -50.05
N THR A 23 -13.18 -1.99 -49.20
CA THR A 23 -14.17 -1.54 -48.21
C THR A 23 -13.66 -1.59 -46.80
N ASN A 24 -12.57 -2.33 -46.54
CA ASN A 24 -12.00 -2.51 -45.20
C ASN A 24 -10.49 -2.32 -45.21
N MET A 25 -10.02 -1.30 -44.48
CA MET A 25 -8.61 -0.98 -44.27
C MET A 25 -8.20 -1.17 -42.80
N SER A 26 -8.95 -1.99 -42.03
CA SER A 26 -8.66 -2.21 -40.64
C SER A 26 -7.24 -2.76 -40.44
N SER A 27 -6.50 -2.16 -39.51
CA SER A 27 -5.11 -2.53 -39.15
C SER A 27 -4.12 -2.54 -40.34
N MET A 28 -4.42 -1.89 -41.48
CA MET A 28 -3.63 -2.01 -42.71
C MET A 28 -2.15 -1.64 -42.51
N PHE A 29 -1.87 -0.63 -41.72
CA PHE A 29 -0.52 -0.13 -41.38
C PHE A 29 -0.23 -0.23 -39.87
N SER A 30 -0.82 -1.20 -39.20
CA SER A 30 -0.61 -1.41 -37.75
C SER A 30 0.75 -2.07 -37.47
N ASP A 31 1.38 -1.71 -36.33
CA ASP A 31 2.64 -2.27 -35.84
C ASP A 31 3.83 -2.17 -36.83
N MET A 32 3.85 -1.15 -37.68
CA MET A 32 4.95 -0.90 -38.61
C MET A 32 6.14 -0.26 -37.86
N ALA A 33 7.10 -1.08 -37.47
CA ALA A 33 8.16 -0.68 -36.57
C ALA A 33 9.26 0.21 -37.21
N SER A 34 9.36 0.29 -38.53
CA SER A 34 10.46 0.97 -39.24
C SER A 34 10.01 2.14 -40.11
N ILE A 35 8.73 2.28 -40.42
CA ILE A 35 8.19 3.40 -41.24
C ILE A 35 8.22 4.70 -40.42
N GLU A 36 8.78 5.76 -41.02
CA GLU A 36 8.86 7.10 -40.44
C GLU A 36 7.87 8.07 -41.08
N SER A 37 7.50 7.84 -42.35
CA SER A 37 6.53 8.64 -43.05
C SER A 37 5.65 7.78 -43.97
N LEU A 38 4.39 8.20 -44.16
CA LEU A 38 3.44 7.59 -45.11
C LEU A 38 2.87 8.64 -46.03
N ASP A 39 3.05 8.47 -47.36
CA ASP A 39 2.31 9.24 -48.37
C ASP A 39 1.15 8.39 -48.88
N LEU A 40 -0.08 8.79 -48.54
CA LEU A 40 -1.32 8.11 -48.90
C LEU A 40 -2.15 8.95 -49.90
N SER A 41 -1.55 9.98 -50.48
CA SER A 41 -2.25 10.90 -51.40
C SER A 41 -2.86 10.24 -52.64
N TYR A 42 -2.36 9.06 -53.00
CA TYR A 42 -2.82 8.27 -54.14
C TYR A 42 -3.84 7.18 -53.79
N PHE A 43 -4.21 7.03 -52.48
CA PHE A 43 -5.19 6.03 -52.06
C PHE A 43 -6.62 6.47 -52.39
N ASN A 44 -7.33 5.67 -53.14
CA ASN A 44 -8.77 5.85 -53.35
C ASN A 44 -9.51 5.13 -52.19
N THR A 45 -10.02 5.91 -51.23
CA THR A 45 -10.70 5.36 -50.05
C THR A 45 -12.21 5.53 -50.08
N LYS A 46 -12.77 5.94 -51.23
CA LYS A 46 -14.19 6.27 -51.41
C LYS A 46 -15.16 5.18 -50.94
N ASN A 47 -14.80 3.90 -51.09
CA ASN A 47 -15.67 2.77 -50.73
C ASN A 47 -15.33 2.18 -49.35
N VAL A 48 -14.35 2.75 -48.62
CA VAL A 48 -13.92 2.25 -47.32
C VAL A 48 -14.94 2.60 -46.24
N THR A 49 -15.36 1.59 -45.49
CA THR A 49 -16.31 1.73 -44.38
C THR A 49 -15.66 1.46 -43.02
N ASP A 50 -14.52 0.77 -42.99
CA ASP A 50 -13.81 0.40 -41.76
C ASP A 50 -12.32 0.74 -41.82
N MET A 51 -11.89 1.63 -40.92
CA MET A 51 -10.50 2.06 -40.74
C MET A 51 -10.00 1.80 -39.32
N ASN A 52 -10.63 0.83 -38.60
CA ASN A 52 -10.23 0.60 -37.21
C ASN A 52 -8.75 0.16 -37.10
N PHE A 53 -8.04 0.71 -36.11
CA PHE A 53 -6.63 0.46 -35.86
C PHE A 53 -5.69 0.62 -37.07
N MET A 54 -6.09 1.37 -38.10
CA MET A 54 -5.38 1.41 -39.38
C MET A 54 -3.87 1.70 -39.23
N PHE A 55 -3.48 2.63 -38.34
CA PHE A 55 -2.08 3.02 -38.11
C PHE A 55 -1.55 2.63 -36.75
N SER A 56 -2.31 1.85 -35.96
CA SER A 56 -2.06 1.64 -34.56
C SER A 56 -0.64 1.12 -34.30
N ASN A 57 -0.01 1.62 -33.19
CA ASN A 57 1.31 1.20 -32.72
C ASN A 57 2.49 1.36 -33.70
N SER A 58 2.34 2.10 -34.79
CA SER A 58 3.44 2.42 -35.71
C SER A 58 4.32 3.53 -35.11
N LYS A 59 5.09 3.16 -34.08
CA LYS A 59 5.74 4.07 -33.12
C LYS A 59 6.84 4.98 -33.69
N LYS A 60 7.38 4.69 -34.88
CA LYS A 60 8.35 5.55 -35.58
C LYS A 60 7.71 6.54 -36.53
N LEU A 61 6.43 6.32 -36.85
CA LEU A 61 5.70 7.15 -37.78
C LEU A 61 5.56 8.57 -37.22
N SER A 62 6.10 9.54 -37.94
CA SER A 62 6.15 10.96 -37.60
C SER A 62 5.31 11.85 -38.49
N SER A 63 4.95 11.37 -39.71
CA SER A 63 4.11 12.11 -40.63
C SER A 63 3.26 11.20 -41.53
N ILE A 64 2.05 11.64 -41.83
CA ILE A 64 1.13 10.98 -42.76
C ILE A 64 0.53 12.05 -43.70
N ASN A 65 0.56 11.81 -45.01
CA ASN A 65 -0.12 12.64 -45.98
C ASN A 65 -1.45 12.00 -46.38
N PHE A 66 -2.56 12.64 -46.01
CA PHE A 66 -3.92 12.18 -46.26
C PHE A 66 -4.62 12.89 -47.46
N SER A 67 -3.92 13.68 -48.28
CA SER A 67 -4.54 14.56 -49.26
C SER A 67 -5.46 13.85 -50.30
N GLY A 68 -5.34 12.51 -50.40
CA GLY A 68 -6.22 11.68 -51.25
C GLY A 68 -7.34 10.95 -50.51
N PHE A 69 -7.44 11.10 -49.21
CA PHE A 69 -8.41 10.34 -48.40
C PHE A 69 -9.84 10.88 -48.53
N ASP A 70 -10.77 10.00 -48.85
CA ASP A 70 -12.21 10.24 -48.77
C ASP A 70 -12.80 9.36 -47.66
N THR A 71 -13.27 9.99 -46.56
CA THR A 71 -13.78 9.28 -45.40
C THR A 71 -15.30 9.31 -45.26
N ARG A 72 -16.04 9.85 -46.28
CA ARG A 72 -17.50 10.02 -46.21
C ARG A 72 -18.30 8.75 -45.95
N ASN A 73 -17.74 7.58 -46.29
CA ASN A 73 -18.41 6.29 -46.07
C ASN A 73 -17.90 5.52 -44.85
N VAL A 74 -16.92 6.07 -44.12
CA VAL A 74 -16.34 5.40 -42.96
C VAL A 74 -17.31 5.43 -41.79
N VAL A 75 -17.56 4.26 -41.22
CA VAL A 75 -18.45 4.04 -40.07
C VAL A 75 -17.65 3.77 -38.78
N ASN A 76 -16.43 3.22 -38.92
CA ASN A 76 -15.63 2.79 -37.79
C ASN A 76 -14.19 3.34 -37.87
N MET A 77 -13.85 4.23 -36.91
CA MET A 77 -12.50 4.82 -36.76
C MET A 77 -11.86 4.44 -35.42
N ARG A 78 -12.31 3.35 -34.81
CA ARG A 78 -11.77 2.88 -33.54
C ARG A 78 -10.25 2.73 -33.61
N GLY A 79 -9.52 3.35 -32.68
CA GLY A 79 -8.06 3.23 -32.54
C GLY A 79 -7.26 3.58 -33.78
N MET A 80 -7.82 4.36 -34.73
CA MET A 80 -7.17 4.61 -36.01
C MET A 80 -5.73 5.12 -35.87
N PHE A 81 -5.46 6.00 -34.89
CA PHE A 81 -4.15 6.59 -34.59
C PHE A 81 -3.55 6.12 -33.26
N TYR A 82 -4.07 5.03 -32.71
CA TYR A 82 -3.66 4.52 -31.39
C TYR A 82 -2.15 4.30 -31.32
N GLY A 83 -1.49 4.91 -30.31
CA GLY A 83 -0.08 4.65 -30.01
C GLY A 83 0.94 5.24 -31.01
N LEU A 84 0.55 6.21 -31.82
CA LEU A 84 1.46 6.96 -32.71
C LEU A 84 2.28 7.96 -31.91
N SER A 85 3.30 7.48 -31.21
CA SER A 85 4.05 8.23 -30.21
C SER A 85 5.05 9.25 -30.77
N LYS A 86 5.25 9.36 -32.09
CA LYS A 86 6.16 10.32 -32.74
C LYS A 86 5.45 11.41 -33.55
N ILE A 87 4.16 11.29 -33.83
CA ILE A 87 3.39 12.34 -34.50
C ILE A 87 3.19 13.50 -33.52
N SER A 88 3.72 14.68 -33.87
CA SER A 88 3.56 15.92 -33.11
C SER A 88 2.44 16.82 -33.67
N ASN A 89 2.14 16.70 -34.96
CA ASN A 89 1.05 17.39 -35.63
C ASN A 89 0.34 16.41 -36.59
N LEU A 90 -0.99 16.43 -36.58
CA LEU A 90 -1.83 15.55 -37.41
C LEU A 90 -2.85 16.39 -38.17
N ASP A 91 -2.68 16.51 -39.50
CA ASP A 91 -3.67 17.19 -40.36
C ASP A 91 -4.71 16.18 -40.84
N ILE A 92 -5.90 16.31 -40.30
CA ILE A 92 -7.11 15.54 -40.65
C ILE A 92 -8.27 16.47 -40.99
N SER A 93 -7.97 17.68 -41.44
CA SER A 93 -8.96 18.70 -41.80
C SER A 93 -9.90 18.27 -42.94
N MET A 94 -9.48 17.30 -43.77
CA MET A 94 -10.29 16.74 -44.84
C MET A 94 -11.22 15.61 -44.42
N PHE A 95 -11.14 15.12 -43.16
CA PHE A 95 -11.96 13.98 -42.74
C PHE A 95 -13.44 14.36 -42.60
N ASP A 96 -14.30 13.67 -43.32
CA ASP A 96 -15.74 13.66 -43.06
C ASP A 96 -16.08 12.52 -42.10
N THR A 97 -16.53 12.86 -40.90
CA THR A 97 -16.88 11.89 -39.87
C THR A 97 -18.38 11.70 -39.67
N SER A 98 -19.21 12.23 -40.61
CA SER A 98 -20.67 12.28 -40.47
C SER A 98 -21.36 10.91 -40.35
N ARG A 99 -20.69 9.83 -40.80
CA ARG A 99 -21.20 8.44 -40.67
C ARG A 99 -20.54 7.64 -39.56
N VAL A 100 -19.53 8.19 -38.90
CA VAL A 100 -18.77 7.46 -37.89
C VAL A 100 -19.64 7.22 -36.65
N THR A 101 -19.68 5.97 -36.21
CA THR A 101 -20.42 5.55 -35.00
C THR A 101 -19.49 5.18 -33.83
N ASN A 102 -18.20 4.89 -34.10
CA ASN A 102 -17.23 4.46 -33.11
C ASN A 102 -15.89 5.20 -33.26
N MET A 103 -15.55 5.99 -32.23
CA MET A 103 -14.26 6.71 -32.09
C MET A 103 -13.47 6.26 -30.88
N ASN A 104 -13.78 5.07 -30.29
CA ASN A 104 -13.05 4.53 -29.16
C ASN A 104 -11.55 4.46 -29.45
N ASN A 105 -10.73 4.98 -28.52
CA ASN A 105 -9.26 4.99 -28.63
C ASN A 105 -8.68 5.73 -29.84
N MET A 106 -9.44 6.56 -30.59
CA MET A 106 -9.01 7.09 -31.89
C MET A 106 -7.64 7.78 -31.82
N PHE A 107 -7.37 8.61 -30.80
CA PHE A 107 -6.11 9.33 -30.60
C PHE A 107 -5.33 8.85 -29.36
N SER A 108 -5.71 7.72 -28.78
CA SER A 108 -5.12 7.25 -27.53
C SER A 108 -3.61 7.01 -27.66
N ASN A 109 -2.85 7.45 -26.64
CA ASN A 109 -1.40 7.28 -26.53
C ASN A 109 -0.57 7.95 -27.65
N MET A 110 -1.08 9.03 -28.24
CA MET A 110 -0.29 9.91 -29.13
C MET A 110 0.56 10.87 -28.28
N SER A 111 1.58 10.35 -27.64
CA SER A 111 2.31 11.05 -26.58
C SER A 111 3.14 12.27 -27.03
N SER A 112 3.45 12.40 -28.33
CA SER A 112 4.14 13.58 -28.87
C SER A 112 3.21 14.64 -29.44
N LEU A 113 1.89 14.39 -29.49
CA LEU A 113 0.93 15.32 -30.10
C LEU A 113 0.81 16.59 -29.24
N THR A 114 1.08 17.75 -29.87
CA THR A 114 1.07 19.06 -29.20
C THR A 114 -0.16 19.89 -29.51
N SER A 115 -0.80 19.61 -30.65
CA SER A 115 -2.04 20.24 -31.07
C SER A 115 -2.90 19.28 -31.88
N LEU A 116 -4.22 19.43 -31.79
CA LEU A 116 -5.17 18.61 -32.51
C LEU A 116 -6.36 19.48 -32.95
N ASN A 117 -6.50 19.70 -34.26
CA ASN A 117 -7.65 20.41 -34.82
C ASN A 117 -8.69 19.39 -35.33
N ILE A 118 -9.81 19.32 -34.61
CA ILE A 118 -10.95 18.46 -34.90
C ILE A 118 -12.28 19.25 -34.93
N SER A 119 -12.19 20.55 -35.18
CA SER A 119 -13.35 21.44 -35.23
C SER A 119 -14.34 21.10 -36.34
N ASN A 120 -13.87 20.37 -37.40
CA ASN A 120 -14.68 19.89 -38.52
C ASN A 120 -15.35 18.52 -38.24
N PHE A 121 -15.07 17.88 -37.13
CA PHE A 121 -15.66 16.56 -36.84
C PHE A 121 -17.17 16.67 -36.60
N ASN A 122 -17.93 15.89 -37.34
CA ASN A 122 -19.35 15.65 -37.07
C ASN A 122 -19.48 14.38 -36.25
N THR A 123 -19.85 14.53 -34.98
CA THR A 123 -19.93 13.41 -34.01
C THR A 123 -21.36 12.95 -33.72
N HIS A 124 -22.37 13.51 -34.44
CA HIS A 124 -23.80 13.25 -34.22
C HIS A 124 -24.18 11.74 -34.18
N ASN A 125 -23.45 10.88 -34.89
CA ASN A 125 -23.75 9.45 -34.92
C ASN A 125 -22.85 8.61 -34.03
N VAL A 126 -21.91 9.22 -33.31
CA VAL A 126 -20.97 8.50 -32.45
C VAL A 126 -21.66 8.03 -31.16
N THR A 127 -21.50 6.75 -30.84
CA THR A 127 -22.07 6.12 -29.65
C THR A 127 -21.00 5.74 -28.62
N ASP A 128 -19.74 5.59 -29.05
CA ASP A 128 -18.62 5.22 -28.17
C ASP A 128 -17.41 6.16 -28.39
N MET A 129 -17.11 6.96 -27.36
CA MET A 129 -15.94 7.86 -27.30
C MET A 129 -14.96 7.43 -26.20
N SER A 130 -15.08 6.20 -25.70
CA SER A 130 -14.22 5.74 -24.62
C SER A 130 -12.73 5.78 -25.01
N SER A 131 -11.90 6.29 -24.11
CA SER A 131 -10.45 6.45 -24.27
C SER A 131 -10.03 7.27 -25.51
N MET A 132 -10.93 8.11 -26.10
CA MET A 132 -10.64 8.81 -27.37
C MET A 132 -9.34 9.62 -27.28
N PHE A 133 -9.08 10.30 -26.16
CA PHE A 133 -7.90 11.14 -25.93
C PHE A 133 -6.97 10.59 -24.83
N TYR A 134 -7.13 9.32 -24.44
CA TYR A 134 -6.37 8.71 -23.36
C TYR A 134 -4.84 8.83 -23.57
N GLY A 135 -4.13 9.34 -22.58
CA GLY A 135 -2.65 9.34 -22.60
C GLY A 135 -2.00 10.32 -23.60
N ILE A 136 -2.73 11.33 -24.06
CA ILE A 136 -2.13 12.44 -24.84
C ILE A 136 -1.48 13.41 -23.85
N ASN A 137 -0.16 13.30 -23.68
CA ASN A 137 0.53 13.96 -22.56
C ASN A 137 1.03 15.38 -22.86
N ASN A 138 0.97 15.88 -24.11
CA ASN A 138 1.58 17.15 -24.49
C ASN A 138 0.56 18.22 -24.95
N ILE A 139 -0.72 17.88 -25.09
CA ILE A 139 -1.77 18.86 -25.36
C ILE A 139 -2.08 19.62 -24.07
N THR A 140 -2.08 20.96 -24.15
CA THR A 140 -2.37 21.87 -23.02
C THR A 140 -3.78 22.45 -23.06
N SER A 141 -4.39 22.55 -24.25
CA SER A 141 -5.76 23.03 -24.46
C SER A 141 -6.50 22.14 -25.44
N LEU A 142 -7.79 21.88 -25.18
CA LEU A 142 -8.65 21.09 -26.06
C LEU A 142 -10.06 21.69 -26.08
N ASP A 143 -10.49 22.17 -27.25
CA ASP A 143 -11.84 22.69 -27.47
C ASP A 143 -12.67 21.67 -28.23
N LEU A 144 -13.75 21.20 -27.60
CA LEU A 144 -14.70 20.22 -28.13
C LEU A 144 -16.12 20.78 -28.27
N THR A 145 -16.27 22.11 -28.37
CA THR A 145 -17.59 22.75 -28.51
C THR A 145 -18.33 22.37 -29.79
N SER A 146 -17.61 21.86 -30.83
CA SER A 146 -18.21 21.32 -32.04
C SER A 146 -18.78 19.90 -31.89
N PHE A 147 -18.50 19.21 -30.79
CA PHE A 147 -18.94 17.83 -30.61
C PHE A 147 -20.41 17.75 -30.21
N ASP A 148 -21.19 16.99 -30.96
CA ASP A 148 -22.51 16.50 -30.57
C ASP A 148 -22.36 15.14 -29.91
N THR A 149 -22.61 15.08 -28.58
CA THR A 149 -22.49 13.86 -27.78
C THR A 149 -23.83 13.23 -27.42
N SER A 150 -24.93 13.70 -28.00
CA SER A 150 -26.32 13.32 -27.67
C SER A 150 -26.64 11.82 -27.81
N LYS A 151 -25.82 11.08 -28.59
CA LYS A 151 -25.97 9.62 -28.76
C LYS A 151 -24.89 8.82 -28.04
N VAL A 152 -23.92 9.48 -27.39
CA VAL A 152 -22.80 8.79 -26.73
C VAL A 152 -23.28 8.10 -25.47
N THR A 153 -23.00 6.81 -25.38
CA THR A 153 -23.37 5.97 -24.21
C THR A 153 -22.18 5.63 -23.33
N ASN A 154 -20.94 5.77 -23.85
CA ASN A 154 -19.71 5.37 -23.16
C ASN A 154 -18.63 6.44 -23.29
N MET A 155 -18.22 7.01 -22.12
CA MET A 155 -17.14 8.01 -22.01
C MET A 155 -16.01 7.54 -21.10
N VAL A 156 -15.87 6.23 -20.85
CA VAL A 156 -14.83 5.66 -20.00
C VAL A 156 -13.44 6.13 -20.47
N ASN A 157 -12.61 6.63 -19.54
CA ASN A 157 -11.24 7.09 -19.81
C ASN A 157 -11.12 8.20 -20.88
N MET A 158 -12.17 8.91 -21.28
CA MET A 158 -12.12 9.79 -22.45
C MET A 158 -10.95 10.77 -22.42
N PHE A 159 -10.66 11.40 -21.28
CA PHE A 159 -9.55 12.33 -21.07
C PHE A 159 -8.48 11.81 -20.12
N SER A 160 -8.56 10.55 -19.72
CA SER A 160 -7.66 9.99 -18.70
C SER A 160 -6.20 10.10 -19.12
N SER A 161 -5.34 10.46 -18.17
CA SER A 161 -3.89 10.59 -18.35
C SER A 161 -3.45 11.70 -19.32
N MET A 162 -4.27 12.73 -19.54
CA MET A 162 -3.86 13.94 -20.24
C MET A 162 -3.13 14.90 -19.28
N SER A 163 -1.92 14.53 -18.87
CA SER A 163 -1.21 15.13 -17.73
C SER A 163 -0.82 16.60 -17.88
N GLN A 164 -0.77 17.16 -19.10
CA GLN A 164 -0.47 18.56 -19.36
C GLN A 164 -1.71 19.38 -19.71
N LEU A 165 -2.89 18.77 -19.84
CA LEU A 165 -4.12 19.48 -20.16
C LEU A 165 -4.50 20.42 -19.02
N SER A 166 -4.52 21.73 -19.30
CA SER A 166 -4.88 22.80 -18.35
C SER A 166 -6.16 23.53 -18.74
N ASP A 167 -6.56 23.45 -20.00
CA ASP A 167 -7.75 24.10 -20.55
C ASP A 167 -8.57 23.09 -21.35
N LEU A 168 -9.81 22.82 -20.91
CA LEU A 168 -10.72 21.85 -21.53
C LEU A 168 -12.09 22.49 -21.69
N ASN A 169 -12.56 22.65 -22.92
CA ASN A 169 -13.88 23.16 -23.22
C ASN A 169 -14.80 22.04 -23.73
N ILE A 170 -15.72 21.63 -22.86
CA ILE A 170 -16.74 20.59 -23.11
C ILE A 170 -18.15 21.13 -22.86
N SER A 171 -18.35 22.44 -22.97
CA SER A 171 -19.62 23.10 -22.65
C SER A 171 -20.81 22.67 -23.52
N SER A 172 -20.54 22.03 -24.69
CA SER A 172 -21.57 21.47 -25.57
C SER A 172 -21.96 20.02 -25.25
N PHE A 173 -21.31 19.37 -24.30
CA PHE A 173 -21.55 17.93 -24.06
C PHE A 173 -22.95 17.67 -23.53
N ASP A 174 -23.73 16.87 -24.26
CA ASP A 174 -24.95 16.22 -23.79
C ASP A 174 -24.56 14.81 -23.28
N THR A 175 -24.73 14.58 -21.97
CA THR A 175 -24.39 13.31 -21.34
C THR A 175 -25.60 12.45 -20.97
N SER A 176 -26.80 12.85 -21.42
CA SER A 176 -28.08 12.22 -21.07
C SER A 176 -28.23 10.74 -21.44
N GLN A 177 -27.38 10.24 -22.34
CA GLN A 177 -27.35 8.82 -22.73
C GLN A 177 -26.17 8.06 -22.11
N VAL A 178 -25.23 8.73 -21.45
CA VAL A 178 -24.02 8.10 -20.91
C VAL A 178 -24.35 7.20 -19.71
N THR A 179 -23.87 5.97 -19.76
CA THR A 179 -24.08 4.97 -18.70
C THR A 179 -22.82 4.70 -17.86
N ASP A 180 -21.62 5.00 -18.39
CA ASP A 180 -20.35 4.80 -17.69
C ASP A 180 -19.41 5.99 -17.93
N MET A 181 -19.03 6.65 -16.81
CA MET A 181 -18.07 7.76 -16.76
C MET A 181 -16.79 7.39 -16.01
N SER A 182 -16.53 6.09 -15.87
CA SER A 182 -15.34 5.61 -15.13
C SER A 182 -14.06 6.21 -15.69
N GLN A 183 -13.23 6.77 -14.79
CA GLN A 183 -11.92 7.34 -15.11
C GLN A 183 -11.94 8.49 -16.13
N MET A 184 -13.11 9.14 -16.42
CA MET A 184 -13.22 10.11 -17.50
C MET A 184 -12.17 11.22 -17.43
N PHE A 185 -11.85 11.72 -16.22
CA PHE A 185 -10.86 12.78 -15.99
C PHE A 185 -9.67 12.29 -15.15
N SER A 186 -9.50 10.98 -14.98
CA SER A 186 -8.44 10.44 -14.12
C SER A 186 -7.06 10.90 -14.61
N SER A 187 -6.23 11.39 -13.68
CA SER A 187 -4.86 11.88 -13.97
C SER A 187 -4.76 13.07 -14.92
N VAL A 188 -5.83 13.87 -15.04
CA VAL A 188 -5.78 15.19 -15.69
C VAL A 188 -5.28 16.21 -14.66
N SER A 189 -3.98 16.18 -14.38
CA SER A 189 -3.40 16.76 -13.17
C SER A 189 -3.17 18.28 -13.23
N LYS A 190 -3.33 18.95 -14.37
CA LYS A 190 -3.09 20.41 -14.55
C LYS A 190 -4.36 21.24 -14.46
N ILE A 191 -5.54 20.69 -14.68
CA ILE A 191 -6.80 21.41 -14.53
C ILE A 191 -6.98 21.85 -13.07
N ASN A 192 -7.28 23.14 -12.85
CA ASN A 192 -7.53 23.70 -11.54
C ASN A 192 -9.02 23.99 -11.26
N SER A 193 -9.83 24.10 -12.29
CA SER A 193 -11.28 24.32 -12.21
C SER A 193 -12.00 23.50 -13.26
N LEU A 194 -13.07 22.80 -12.85
CA LEU A 194 -13.88 21.97 -13.76
C LEU A 194 -15.37 22.21 -13.43
N ASP A 195 -16.10 22.77 -14.41
CA ASP A 195 -17.54 22.98 -14.31
C ASP A 195 -18.29 21.92 -15.13
N LEU A 196 -19.02 21.07 -14.43
CA LEU A 196 -19.82 19.99 -15.00
C LEU A 196 -21.32 20.19 -14.67
N SER A 197 -21.75 21.42 -14.39
CA SER A 197 -23.14 21.74 -14.04
C SER A 197 -24.17 21.44 -15.13
N HIS A 198 -23.70 21.26 -16.37
CA HIS A 198 -24.54 20.89 -17.52
C HIS A 198 -24.61 19.37 -17.75
N PHE A 199 -23.86 18.55 -17.00
CA PHE A 199 -23.89 17.09 -17.16
C PHE A 199 -25.20 16.51 -16.60
N ASP A 200 -25.91 15.74 -17.41
CA ASP A 200 -26.98 14.83 -16.98
C ASP A 200 -26.36 13.46 -16.67
N THR A 201 -26.35 13.08 -15.40
CA THR A 201 -25.80 11.79 -14.94
C THR A 201 -26.87 10.77 -14.56
N SER A 202 -28.14 11.04 -14.89
CA SER A 202 -29.29 10.24 -14.46
C SER A 202 -29.27 8.77 -14.92
N LYS A 203 -28.53 8.46 -15.98
CA LYS A 203 -28.35 7.08 -16.48
C LYS A 203 -27.01 6.44 -16.07
N VAL A 204 -26.12 7.20 -15.42
CA VAL A 204 -24.79 6.72 -15.08
C VAL A 204 -24.87 5.67 -13.96
N THR A 205 -24.24 4.52 -14.19
CA THR A 205 -24.15 3.42 -13.22
C THR A 205 -22.77 3.30 -12.59
N SER A 206 -21.73 3.88 -13.22
CA SER A 206 -20.36 3.86 -12.69
C SER A 206 -19.68 5.22 -12.86
N MET A 207 -19.14 5.72 -11.73
CA MET A 207 -18.27 6.91 -11.64
C MET A 207 -16.89 6.55 -11.05
N ARG A 208 -16.52 5.27 -11.20
CA ARG A 208 -15.26 4.74 -10.65
C ARG A 208 -14.06 5.56 -11.12
N TYR A 209 -13.26 6.07 -10.16
CA TYR A 209 -12.05 6.88 -10.41
C TYR A 209 -12.27 8.11 -11.32
N MET A 210 -13.48 8.66 -11.41
CA MET A 210 -13.83 9.71 -12.38
C MET A 210 -12.88 10.93 -12.29
N PHE A 211 -12.56 11.39 -11.09
CA PHE A 211 -11.66 12.54 -10.83
C PHE A 211 -10.34 12.13 -10.18
N ASN A 212 -10.01 10.84 -10.19
CA ASN A 212 -8.82 10.34 -9.49
C ASN A 212 -7.55 11.03 -9.98
N ASN A 213 -6.66 11.36 -9.03
CA ASN A 213 -5.34 11.96 -9.32
C ASN A 213 -5.39 13.31 -10.08
N MET A 214 -6.45 14.12 -9.86
CA MET A 214 -6.51 15.51 -10.32
C MET A 214 -5.88 16.44 -9.26
N GLY A 215 -4.58 16.32 -9.04
CA GLY A 215 -3.87 16.93 -7.91
C GLY A 215 -3.87 18.47 -7.86
N ASN A 216 -4.18 19.18 -8.95
CA ASN A 216 -4.31 20.63 -8.99
C ASN A 216 -5.75 21.15 -8.94
N LEU A 217 -6.74 20.27 -8.93
CA LEU A 217 -8.14 20.67 -8.92
C LEU A 217 -8.51 21.36 -7.59
N VAL A 218 -8.96 22.61 -7.69
CA VAL A 218 -9.40 23.44 -6.55
C VAL A 218 -10.90 23.63 -6.57
N ASN A 219 -11.46 23.89 -7.77
CA ASN A 219 -12.88 24.13 -7.95
C ASN A 219 -13.50 23.02 -8.79
N LEU A 220 -14.47 22.33 -8.24
CA LEU A 220 -15.24 21.28 -8.92
C LEU A 220 -16.73 21.57 -8.76
N ASN A 221 -17.44 21.83 -9.87
CA ASN A 221 -18.88 22.04 -9.86
C ASN A 221 -19.59 20.79 -10.41
N ILE A 222 -20.18 20.03 -9.52
CA ILE A 222 -20.95 18.79 -9.79
C ILE A 222 -22.36 18.87 -9.17
N GLY A 223 -22.86 20.08 -8.94
CA GLY A 223 -24.15 20.29 -8.25
C GLY A 223 -25.37 19.73 -8.98
N SER A 224 -25.25 19.43 -10.30
CA SER A 224 -26.29 18.80 -11.11
C SER A 224 -26.26 17.27 -11.08
N PHE A 225 -25.26 16.65 -10.49
CA PHE A 225 -25.10 15.19 -10.57
C PHE A 225 -26.27 14.45 -9.92
N ASP A 226 -26.95 13.66 -10.71
CA ASP A 226 -27.95 12.69 -10.25
C ASP A 226 -27.28 11.32 -10.09
N THR A 227 -27.13 10.88 -8.85
CA THR A 227 -26.39 9.65 -8.54
C THR A 227 -27.28 8.46 -8.18
N ARG A 228 -28.62 8.60 -8.28
CA ARG A 228 -29.59 7.56 -7.87
C ARG A 228 -29.42 6.20 -8.56
N ASN A 229 -28.71 6.15 -9.70
CA ASN A 229 -28.47 4.91 -10.45
C ASN A 229 -27.03 4.42 -10.32
N VAL A 230 -26.14 5.15 -9.63
CA VAL A 230 -24.73 4.79 -9.49
C VAL A 230 -24.56 3.61 -8.54
N GLU A 231 -23.89 2.57 -9.03
CA GLU A 231 -23.56 1.36 -8.25
C GLU A 231 -22.09 1.33 -7.80
N ASN A 232 -21.21 2.05 -8.49
CA ASN A 232 -19.77 2.08 -8.19
C ASN A 232 -19.23 3.51 -8.16
N MET A 233 -18.76 3.94 -6.97
CA MET A 233 -18.07 5.22 -6.76
C MET A 233 -16.62 5.03 -6.29
N SER A 234 -16.04 3.83 -6.45
CA SER A 234 -14.69 3.58 -5.94
C SER A 234 -13.68 4.56 -6.50
N GLY A 235 -12.85 5.16 -5.61
CA GLY A 235 -11.80 6.10 -5.96
C GLY A 235 -12.25 7.39 -6.66
N MET A 236 -13.56 7.74 -6.65
CA MET A 236 -14.11 8.86 -7.46
C MET A 236 -13.34 10.17 -7.27
N PHE A 237 -12.95 10.51 -6.04
CA PHE A 237 -12.19 11.71 -5.69
C PHE A 237 -10.77 11.40 -5.20
N GLY A 238 -10.28 10.18 -5.45
CA GLY A 238 -8.97 9.75 -4.96
C GLY A 238 -7.85 10.70 -5.39
N SER A 239 -6.98 11.11 -4.47
CA SER A 239 -5.83 11.99 -4.71
C SER A 239 -6.17 13.37 -5.32
N VAL A 240 -7.40 13.88 -5.08
CA VAL A 240 -7.77 15.28 -5.37
C VAL A 240 -7.33 16.14 -4.19
N SER A 241 -6.05 16.47 -4.14
CA SER A 241 -5.38 16.94 -2.93
C SER A 241 -5.56 18.43 -2.61
N LYS A 242 -6.09 19.25 -3.51
CA LYS A 242 -6.24 20.72 -3.31
C LYS A 242 -7.65 21.16 -2.96
N ILE A 243 -8.66 20.34 -3.15
CA ILE A 243 -10.02 20.64 -2.68
C ILE A 243 -10.02 20.66 -1.14
N THR A 244 -10.51 21.76 -0.56
CA THR A 244 -10.60 21.94 0.89
C THR A 244 -12.00 21.70 1.43
N ASN A 245 -13.03 21.92 0.61
CA ASN A 245 -14.44 21.72 0.97
C ASN A 245 -15.12 20.89 -0.10
N LEU A 246 -15.81 19.83 0.30
CA LEU A 246 -16.57 18.98 -0.60
C LEU A 246 -17.97 18.73 -0.01
N ASP A 247 -18.98 19.26 -0.66
CA ASP A 247 -20.39 19.08 -0.28
C ASP A 247 -21.07 18.12 -1.24
N LEU A 248 -21.45 16.95 -0.73
CA LEU A 248 -22.12 15.87 -1.48
C LEU A 248 -23.54 15.61 -0.94
N LEU A 249 -24.17 16.60 -0.29
CA LEU A 249 -25.50 16.45 0.30
C LEU A 249 -26.55 16.01 -0.73
N HIS A 250 -26.38 16.37 -2.00
CA HIS A 250 -27.31 16.00 -3.09
C HIS A 250 -27.09 14.59 -3.65
N PHE A 251 -26.03 13.89 -3.24
CA PHE A 251 -25.76 12.53 -3.72
C PHE A 251 -26.72 11.52 -3.09
N ASP A 252 -27.45 10.77 -3.93
CA ASP A 252 -28.15 9.55 -3.54
C ASP A 252 -27.21 8.34 -3.72
N THR A 253 -26.83 7.73 -2.62
CA THR A 253 -25.92 6.59 -2.64
C THR A 253 -26.61 5.25 -2.36
N SER A 254 -27.94 5.22 -2.42
CA SER A 254 -28.75 4.06 -2.02
C SER A 254 -28.50 2.79 -2.84
N LYS A 255 -27.98 2.92 -4.08
CA LYS A 255 -27.60 1.78 -4.93
C LYS A 255 -26.10 1.44 -4.91
N VAL A 256 -25.28 2.28 -4.27
CA VAL A 256 -23.83 2.10 -4.30
C VAL A 256 -23.42 0.84 -3.54
N LYS A 257 -22.61 0.00 -4.18
CA LYS A 257 -22.05 -1.25 -3.65
C LYS A 257 -20.59 -1.13 -3.28
N ASP A 258 -19.84 -0.25 -3.96
CA ASP A 258 -18.40 -0.04 -3.76
C ASP A 258 -18.07 1.45 -3.58
N MET A 259 -17.59 1.78 -2.37
CA MET A 259 -17.10 3.11 -1.97
C MET A 259 -15.61 3.07 -1.62
N SER A 260 -14.90 2.00 -2.03
CA SER A 260 -13.47 1.89 -1.72
C SER A 260 -12.69 3.07 -2.28
N TYR A 261 -11.77 3.62 -1.49
CA TYR A 261 -10.86 4.72 -1.87
C TYR A 261 -11.55 6.01 -2.34
N ILE A 262 -12.87 6.19 -2.12
CA ILE A 262 -13.63 7.32 -2.70
C ILE A 262 -13.01 8.68 -2.39
N PHE A 263 -12.47 8.88 -1.17
CA PHE A 263 -11.79 10.11 -0.73
C PHE A 263 -10.29 9.91 -0.45
N ASN A 264 -9.71 8.77 -0.86
CA ASN A 264 -8.32 8.46 -0.59
C ASN A 264 -7.37 9.56 -1.07
N GLY A 265 -6.43 9.99 -0.23
CA GLY A 265 -5.40 10.97 -0.62
C GLY A 265 -5.91 12.40 -0.81
N MET A 266 -7.11 12.73 -0.32
CA MET A 266 -7.60 14.11 -0.31
C MET A 266 -6.95 14.92 0.83
N ASN A 267 -5.63 15.09 0.75
CA ASN A 267 -4.80 15.67 1.82
C ASN A 267 -5.13 17.15 2.13
N GLY A 268 -5.83 17.85 1.24
CA GLY A 268 -6.27 19.22 1.43
C GLY A 268 -7.61 19.36 2.12
N LEU A 269 -8.40 18.29 2.16
CA LEU A 269 -9.80 18.31 2.59
C LEU A 269 -9.91 18.58 4.09
N THR A 270 -10.62 19.64 4.44
CA THR A 270 -10.92 20.03 5.83
C THR A 270 -12.40 19.86 6.17
N ASN A 271 -13.29 20.07 5.19
CA ASN A 271 -14.72 19.97 5.37
C ASN A 271 -15.30 18.99 4.34
N LEU A 272 -15.98 17.97 4.83
CA LEU A 272 -16.65 16.96 4.02
C LEU A 272 -18.09 16.80 4.48
N ASN A 273 -19.07 17.09 3.62
CA ASN A 273 -20.48 16.87 3.89
C ASN A 273 -20.99 15.64 3.12
N ILE A 274 -21.19 14.56 3.84
CA ILE A 274 -21.72 13.28 3.36
C ILE A 274 -22.93 12.83 4.19
N SER A 275 -23.64 13.79 4.81
CA SER A 275 -24.76 13.50 5.73
C SER A 275 -25.96 12.82 5.05
N SER A 276 -26.03 12.88 3.70
CA SER A 276 -27.06 12.17 2.91
C SER A 276 -26.67 10.74 2.54
N PHE A 277 -25.43 10.31 2.77
CA PHE A 277 -24.99 9.00 2.29
C PHE A 277 -25.78 7.86 2.90
N ASN A 278 -26.46 7.09 2.06
CA ASN A 278 -27.07 5.81 2.41
C ASN A 278 -26.09 4.68 2.06
N THR A 279 -25.57 4.01 3.08
CA THR A 279 -24.54 2.98 2.91
C THR A 279 -25.08 1.54 3.05
N GLY A 280 -26.40 1.37 3.18
CA GLY A 280 -27.03 0.05 3.44
C GLY A 280 -26.83 -1.01 2.35
N ASN A 281 -26.34 -0.64 1.16
CA ASN A 281 -25.97 -1.59 0.11
C ASN A 281 -24.44 -1.72 -0.13
N VAL A 282 -23.64 -0.93 0.60
CA VAL A 282 -22.19 -0.94 0.43
C VAL A 282 -21.57 -2.22 0.99
N THR A 283 -20.75 -2.87 0.19
CA THR A 283 -20.02 -4.08 0.58
C THR A 283 -18.53 -3.84 0.77
N ASN A 284 -17.98 -2.75 0.21
CA ASN A 284 -16.56 -2.43 0.24
C ASN A 284 -16.33 -0.96 0.61
N MET A 285 -15.68 -0.73 1.77
CA MET A 285 -15.25 0.58 2.28
C MET A 285 -13.72 0.67 2.45
N THR A 286 -12.97 -0.20 1.76
CA THR A 286 -11.50 -0.21 1.83
C THR A 286 -10.94 1.18 1.52
N GLY A 287 -10.10 1.72 2.41
CA GLY A 287 -9.39 2.98 2.22
C GLY A 287 -10.30 4.21 1.99
N MET A 288 -11.57 4.18 2.42
CA MET A 288 -12.55 5.22 2.09
C MET A 288 -12.05 6.63 2.42
N PHE A 289 -11.36 6.81 3.55
CA PHE A 289 -10.81 8.10 4.01
C PHE A 289 -9.27 8.05 4.16
N TRP A 290 -8.61 7.08 3.55
CA TRP A 290 -7.15 6.93 3.66
C TRP A 290 -6.44 8.21 3.25
N SER A 291 -5.50 8.69 4.11
CA SER A 291 -4.74 9.94 3.91
C SER A 291 -5.59 11.22 3.78
N CYS A 292 -6.82 11.25 4.32
CA CYS A 292 -7.54 12.51 4.54
C CYS A 292 -6.95 13.24 5.75
N SER A 293 -5.70 13.67 5.64
CA SER A 293 -4.84 14.03 6.77
C SER A 293 -5.19 15.35 7.46
N LYS A 294 -6.13 16.16 6.93
CA LYS A 294 -6.57 17.43 7.51
C LYS A 294 -7.97 17.42 8.10
N ILE A 295 -8.74 16.35 7.93
CA ILE A 295 -10.04 16.21 8.60
C ILE A 295 -9.81 16.02 10.10
N THR A 296 -10.44 16.87 10.91
CA THR A 296 -10.32 16.85 12.38
C THR A 296 -11.49 16.15 13.07
N ASN A 297 -12.67 16.18 12.47
CA ASN A 297 -13.89 15.58 13.00
C ASN A 297 -14.60 14.79 11.90
N LEU A 298 -15.01 13.55 12.20
CA LEU A 298 -15.74 12.71 11.26
C LEU A 298 -16.89 11.97 11.99
N ASN A 299 -18.11 12.38 11.69
CA ASN A 299 -19.30 11.75 12.23
C ASN A 299 -19.95 10.82 11.20
N LEU A 300 -19.87 9.52 11.44
CA LEU A 300 -20.43 8.46 10.60
C LEU A 300 -21.59 7.71 11.29
N SER A 301 -22.24 8.33 12.28
CA SER A 301 -23.33 7.69 13.05
C SER A 301 -24.57 7.32 12.21
N HIS A 302 -24.66 7.81 10.97
CA HIS A 302 -25.72 7.47 10.01
C HIS A 302 -25.35 6.34 9.05
N PHE A 303 -24.11 5.85 9.08
CA PHE A 303 -23.67 4.76 8.20
C PHE A 303 -24.27 3.42 8.65
N ASP A 304 -24.93 2.72 7.73
CA ASP A 304 -25.26 1.30 7.85
C ASP A 304 -24.13 0.48 7.22
N THR A 305 -23.40 -0.25 8.05
CA THR A 305 -22.29 -1.10 7.61
C THR A 305 -22.61 -2.59 7.63
N SER A 306 -23.88 -2.95 7.78
CA SER A 306 -24.33 -4.34 7.97
C SER A 306 -23.97 -5.29 6.82
N LYS A 307 -23.74 -4.77 5.60
CA LYS A 307 -23.33 -5.57 4.43
C LYS A 307 -21.83 -5.47 4.12
N VAL A 308 -21.09 -4.63 4.84
CA VAL A 308 -19.67 -4.39 4.53
C VAL A 308 -18.83 -5.60 4.87
N LYS A 309 -17.96 -5.99 3.93
CA LYS A 309 -17.02 -7.10 4.06
C LYS A 309 -15.58 -6.64 4.22
N TRP A 310 -15.21 -5.49 3.67
CA TRP A 310 -13.84 -4.96 3.67
C TRP A 310 -13.79 -3.55 4.22
N MET A 311 -13.04 -3.36 5.32
CA MET A 311 -12.79 -2.07 5.98
C MET A 311 -11.29 -1.78 6.12
N ASN A 312 -10.45 -2.48 5.35
CA ASN A 312 -8.99 -2.28 5.37
C ASN A 312 -8.65 -0.82 5.11
N ASN A 313 -7.69 -0.26 5.86
CA ASN A 313 -7.18 1.09 5.64
C ASN A 313 -8.24 2.21 5.72
N MET A 314 -9.46 1.96 6.23
CA MET A 314 -10.60 2.89 6.10
C MET A 314 -10.28 4.30 6.60
N PHE A 315 -9.56 4.42 7.71
CA PHE A 315 -9.15 5.69 8.34
C PHE A 315 -7.63 5.85 8.39
N GLN A 316 -6.88 5.05 7.62
CA GLN A 316 -5.42 5.10 7.66
C GLN A 316 -4.89 6.50 7.35
N GLU A 317 -3.87 6.95 8.10
CA GLU A 317 -3.18 8.23 7.92
C GLU A 317 -4.09 9.48 8.05
N MET A 318 -5.19 9.39 8.80
CA MET A 318 -5.98 10.56 9.18
C MET A 318 -5.33 11.27 10.40
N ALA A 319 -4.14 11.81 10.19
CA ALA A 319 -3.27 12.27 11.27
C ALA A 319 -3.84 13.46 12.07
N ALA A 320 -4.72 14.29 11.50
CA ALA A 320 -5.34 15.42 12.21
C ALA A 320 -6.62 15.03 12.96
N LEU A 321 -7.12 13.80 12.82
CA LEU A 321 -8.41 13.39 13.38
C LEU A 321 -8.38 13.40 14.91
N THR A 322 -9.27 14.17 15.51
CA THR A 322 -9.42 14.29 16.98
C THR A 322 -10.76 13.75 17.47
N GLU A 323 -11.74 13.63 16.59
CA GLU A 323 -13.06 13.08 16.90
C GLU A 323 -13.53 12.14 15.79
N LEU A 324 -13.95 10.93 16.17
CA LEU A 324 -14.47 9.91 15.27
C LEU A 324 -15.69 9.24 15.89
N ASN A 325 -16.84 9.34 15.22
CA ASN A 325 -18.06 8.66 15.65
C ASN A 325 -18.39 7.50 14.69
N VAL A 326 -18.18 6.28 15.16
CA VAL A 326 -18.49 5.00 14.47
C VAL A 326 -19.52 4.17 15.27
N SER A 327 -20.36 4.82 16.08
CA SER A 327 -21.28 4.15 16.99
C SER A 327 -22.35 3.30 16.30
N SER A 328 -22.65 3.57 15.03
CA SER A 328 -23.59 2.79 14.20
C SER A 328 -22.99 1.58 13.52
N PHE A 329 -21.65 1.42 13.54
CA PHE A 329 -20.99 0.38 12.76
C PHE A 329 -21.41 -1.02 13.21
N ASN A 330 -22.00 -1.77 12.30
CA ASN A 330 -22.18 -3.22 12.42
C ASN A 330 -21.08 -3.92 11.61
N THR A 331 -20.16 -4.57 12.31
CA THR A 331 -19.00 -5.21 11.67
C THR A 331 -19.13 -6.74 11.57
N GLU A 332 -20.32 -7.29 11.78
CA GLU A 332 -20.57 -8.73 11.82
C GLU A 332 -20.15 -9.47 10.54
N ASN A 333 -20.27 -8.82 9.38
CA ASN A 333 -19.89 -9.39 8.08
C ASN A 333 -18.48 -9.05 7.62
N VAL A 334 -17.73 -8.27 8.41
CA VAL A 334 -16.38 -7.83 8.04
C VAL A 334 -15.38 -8.98 8.17
N ILE A 335 -14.59 -9.19 7.11
CA ILE A 335 -13.59 -10.26 7.03
C ILE A 335 -12.15 -9.75 7.17
N SER A 336 -11.91 -8.45 6.96
CA SER A 336 -10.60 -7.83 7.18
C SER A 336 -10.73 -6.40 7.64
N MET A 337 -9.93 -6.05 8.68
CA MET A 337 -9.79 -4.72 9.28
C MET A 337 -8.32 -4.29 9.32
N SER A 338 -7.46 -4.89 8.46
CA SER A 338 -6.04 -4.54 8.49
C SER A 338 -5.82 -3.05 8.28
N SER A 339 -4.94 -2.45 9.07
CA SER A 339 -4.59 -1.03 9.03
C SER A 339 -5.77 -0.05 9.17
N MET A 340 -6.94 -0.49 9.70
CA MET A 340 -8.17 0.34 9.71
C MET A 340 -7.97 1.70 10.36
N PHE A 341 -7.21 1.78 11.44
CA PHE A 341 -6.90 3.01 12.19
C PHE A 341 -5.39 3.32 12.21
N ARG A 342 -4.64 2.74 11.28
CA ARG A 342 -3.18 2.94 11.21
C ARG A 342 -2.85 4.44 11.03
N ASP A 343 -1.88 4.94 11.82
CA ASP A 343 -1.40 6.34 11.78
C ASP A 343 -2.49 7.40 12.05
N VAL A 344 -3.58 7.02 12.77
CA VAL A 344 -4.55 7.98 13.34
C VAL A 344 -3.99 8.53 14.66
N SER A 345 -2.93 9.32 14.55
CA SER A 345 -2.02 9.62 15.66
C SER A 345 -2.53 10.65 16.68
N ASN A 346 -3.56 11.45 16.34
CA ASN A 346 -4.09 12.51 17.19
C ASN A 346 -5.45 12.19 17.84
N LEU A 347 -6.03 11.02 17.59
CA LEU A 347 -7.30 10.61 18.18
C LEU A 347 -7.09 10.16 19.64
N PRO A 348 -7.70 10.85 20.64
CA PRO A 348 -7.46 10.52 22.06
C PRO A 348 -8.35 9.39 22.57
N VAL A 349 -9.51 9.17 21.96
CA VAL A 349 -10.50 8.19 22.38
C VAL A 349 -11.10 7.49 21.15
N LEU A 350 -11.20 6.18 21.21
CA LEU A 350 -11.84 5.35 20.20
C LEU A 350 -12.79 4.35 20.87
N ASN A 351 -14.09 4.45 20.59
CA ASN A 351 -15.10 3.54 21.12
C ASN A 351 -15.44 2.46 20.10
N LEU A 352 -15.13 1.21 20.42
CA LEU A 352 -15.34 0.03 19.59
C LEU A 352 -16.31 -0.99 20.22
N ALA A 353 -17.10 -0.60 21.23
CA ALA A 353 -17.97 -1.51 21.97
C ALA A 353 -18.97 -2.28 21.09
N ASN A 354 -19.37 -1.70 19.96
CA ASN A 354 -20.31 -2.32 19.01
C ASN A 354 -19.63 -3.18 17.93
N PHE A 355 -18.29 -3.25 17.91
CA PHE A 355 -17.58 -4.03 16.90
C PHE A 355 -17.74 -5.53 17.18
N LYS A 356 -18.28 -6.25 16.19
CA LYS A 356 -18.36 -7.71 16.16
C LYS A 356 -17.29 -8.23 15.20
N THR A 357 -16.32 -8.98 15.71
CA THR A 357 -15.14 -9.36 14.95
C THR A 357 -15.04 -10.86 14.64
N SER A 358 -16.09 -11.63 14.93
CA SER A 358 -16.11 -13.11 14.78
C SER A 358 -15.84 -13.65 13.37
N ASN A 359 -15.91 -12.79 12.34
CA ASN A 359 -15.58 -13.15 10.96
C ASN A 359 -14.26 -12.57 10.45
N VAL A 360 -13.59 -11.75 11.27
CA VAL A 360 -12.35 -11.09 10.86
C VAL A 360 -11.18 -12.07 10.87
N ALA A 361 -10.49 -12.20 9.73
CA ALA A 361 -9.33 -13.05 9.56
C ALA A 361 -7.99 -12.30 9.59
N ASP A 362 -8.01 -10.98 9.37
CA ASP A 362 -6.82 -10.12 9.33
C ASP A 362 -7.04 -8.84 10.12
N MET A 363 -6.24 -8.66 11.19
CA MET A 363 -6.20 -7.47 12.05
C MET A 363 -4.79 -6.83 12.05
N SER A 364 -3.95 -7.19 11.07
CA SER A 364 -2.58 -6.67 11.01
C SER A 364 -2.57 -5.14 10.97
N SER A 365 -1.69 -4.52 11.76
CA SER A 365 -1.53 -3.07 11.85
C SER A 365 -2.81 -2.27 12.20
N MET A 366 -3.87 -2.91 12.73
CA MET A 366 -5.19 -2.25 12.89
C MET A 366 -5.13 -0.95 13.69
N PHE A 367 -4.31 -0.88 14.75
CA PHE A 367 -4.13 0.27 15.64
C PHE A 367 -2.69 0.82 15.61
N TYR A 368 -1.95 0.51 14.54
CA TYR A 368 -0.55 0.93 14.40
C TYR A 368 -0.42 2.44 14.57
N ASN A 369 0.49 2.88 15.46
CA ASN A 369 0.86 4.28 15.69
C ASN A 369 -0.32 5.21 16.10
N MET A 370 -1.32 4.67 16.83
CA MET A 370 -2.34 5.49 17.48
C MET A 370 -1.77 6.09 18.79
N SER A 371 -0.85 7.02 18.62
CA SER A 371 0.04 7.47 19.71
C SER A 371 -0.62 8.36 20.78
N LYS A 372 -1.83 8.89 20.55
CA LYS A 372 -2.57 9.71 21.54
C LYS A 372 -3.48 8.90 22.47
N ILE A 373 -3.87 7.69 22.08
CA ILE A 373 -4.74 6.84 22.91
C ILE A 373 -4.02 6.47 24.20
N THR A 374 -4.71 6.62 25.33
CA THR A 374 -4.23 6.25 26.66
C THR A 374 -4.87 4.98 27.19
N SER A 375 -6.06 4.62 26.72
CA SER A 375 -6.79 3.40 27.05
C SER A 375 -7.49 2.85 25.84
N LEU A 376 -7.43 1.53 25.62
CA LEU A 376 -8.12 0.84 24.54
C LEU A 376 -8.75 -0.46 25.08
N ASP A 377 -10.08 -0.50 25.08
CA ASP A 377 -10.84 -1.69 25.46
C ASP A 377 -11.18 -2.53 24.24
N LEU A 378 -10.61 -3.73 24.16
CA LEU A 378 -10.84 -4.73 23.13
C LEU A 378 -11.56 -5.98 23.67
N SER A 379 -12.20 -5.89 24.84
CA SER A 379 -12.87 -7.02 25.50
C SER A 379 -14.04 -7.61 24.69
N SER A 380 -14.63 -6.81 23.77
CA SER A 380 -15.69 -7.26 22.85
C SER A 380 -15.18 -8.02 21.62
N PHE A 381 -13.85 -8.04 21.39
CA PHE A 381 -13.29 -8.64 20.18
C PHE A 381 -13.26 -10.18 20.27
N ASP A 382 -13.95 -10.83 19.34
CA ASP A 382 -13.76 -12.26 19.05
C ASP A 382 -12.68 -12.40 17.97
N THR A 383 -11.54 -12.95 18.36
CA THR A 383 -10.38 -13.13 17.46
C THR A 383 -10.18 -14.57 17.00
N SER A 384 -11.20 -15.44 17.18
CA SER A 384 -11.09 -16.88 16.92
C SER A 384 -10.76 -17.28 15.47
N LYS A 385 -11.00 -16.38 14.50
CA LYS A 385 -10.63 -16.59 13.10
C LYS A 385 -9.41 -15.81 12.64
N VAL A 386 -8.83 -14.96 13.49
CA VAL A 386 -7.71 -14.11 13.11
C VAL A 386 -6.45 -14.94 12.91
N ARG A 387 -5.78 -14.72 11.77
CA ARG A 387 -4.54 -15.41 11.39
C ARG A 387 -3.33 -14.48 11.42
N ASP A 388 -3.53 -13.19 11.29
CA ASP A 388 -2.47 -12.18 11.29
C ASP A 388 -2.78 -11.06 12.28
N MET A 389 -1.92 -10.93 13.32
CA MET A 389 -1.92 -9.85 14.31
C MET A 389 -0.60 -9.06 14.28
N SER A 390 0.19 -9.21 13.20
CA SER A 390 1.45 -8.50 13.09
C SER A 390 1.23 -6.98 13.14
N TYR A 391 2.08 -6.27 13.90
CA TYR A 391 2.02 -4.81 14.08
C TYR A 391 0.70 -4.25 14.67
N MET A 392 -0.23 -5.10 15.14
CA MET A 392 -1.61 -4.69 15.46
C MET A 392 -1.69 -3.50 16.43
N LEU A 393 -0.86 -3.47 17.45
CA LEU A 393 -0.83 -2.47 18.52
C LEU A 393 0.49 -1.69 18.55
N ARG A 394 1.32 -1.83 17.50
CA ARG A 394 2.64 -1.19 17.43
C ARG A 394 2.53 0.32 17.50
N GLY A 395 3.41 0.96 18.27
CA GLY A 395 3.51 2.42 18.31
C GLY A 395 2.41 3.13 19.10
N MET A 396 1.62 2.40 19.88
CA MET A 396 0.65 2.99 20.83
C MET A 396 1.40 3.52 22.07
N SER A 397 2.25 4.52 21.86
CA SER A 397 3.29 4.94 22.80
C SER A 397 2.77 5.56 24.11
N ASN A 398 1.51 5.98 24.17
CA ASN A 398 0.89 6.56 25.35
C ASN A 398 -0.15 5.65 26.03
N VAL A 399 -0.39 4.43 25.52
CA VAL A 399 -1.34 3.51 26.14
C VAL A 399 -0.85 3.09 27.54
N LEU A 400 -1.73 3.23 28.52
CA LEU A 400 -1.50 2.88 29.93
C LEU A 400 -2.31 1.63 30.31
N ASP A 401 -3.47 1.47 29.70
CA ASP A 401 -4.41 0.38 29.95
C ASP A 401 -4.82 -0.28 28.63
N LEU A 402 -4.59 -1.60 28.55
CA LEU A 402 -4.85 -2.41 27.35
C LEU A 402 -5.40 -3.78 27.77
N ASN A 403 -6.65 -4.03 27.46
CA ASN A 403 -7.31 -5.29 27.76
C ASN A 403 -7.39 -6.18 26.49
N VAL A 404 -6.60 -7.25 26.47
CA VAL A 404 -6.56 -8.29 25.43
C VAL A 404 -6.92 -9.67 25.97
N SER A 405 -7.54 -9.75 27.15
CA SER A 405 -7.85 -11.01 27.84
C SER A 405 -8.88 -11.89 27.10
N SER A 406 -9.72 -11.29 26.25
CA SER A 406 -10.70 -11.99 25.41
C SER A 406 -10.09 -12.63 24.15
N PHE A 407 -8.83 -12.32 23.84
CA PHE A 407 -8.25 -12.79 22.56
C PHE A 407 -8.08 -14.30 22.53
N ASN A 408 -8.71 -14.93 21.54
CA ASN A 408 -8.44 -16.30 21.14
C ASN A 408 -7.43 -16.28 19.97
N THR A 409 -6.20 -16.70 20.26
CA THR A 409 -5.11 -16.65 19.26
C THR A 409 -4.78 -18.01 18.64
N SER A 410 -5.65 -19.00 18.78
CA SER A 410 -5.41 -20.39 18.33
C SER A 410 -5.21 -20.56 16.82
N GLU A 411 -5.68 -19.60 16.01
CA GLU A 411 -5.47 -19.61 14.54
C GLU A 411 -4.36 -18.66 14.08
N VAL A 412 -3.77 -17.87 14.99
CA VAL A 412 -2.78 -16.86 14.65
C VAL A 412 -1.45 -17.49 14.27
N THR A 413 -0.90 -17.07 13.13
CA THR A 413 0.38 -17.53 12.60
C THR A 413 1.49 -16.48 12.66
N ARG A 414 1.14 -15.18 12.78
CA ARG A 414 2.08 -14.07 12.85
C ARG A 414 1.70 -13.09 13.98
N MET A 415 2.67 -12.79 14.85
CA MET A 415 2.55 -11.82 15.94
C MET A 415 3.76 -10.89 16.01
N ASN A 416 4.56 -10.84 14.94
CA ASN A 416 5.74 -9.98 14.90
C ASN A 416 5.36 -8.51 15.14
N ASN A 417 6.16 -7.80 15.93
CA ASN A 417 5.98 -6.38 16.26
C ASN A 417 4.63 -6.02 16.93
N MET A 418 3.88 -6.99 17.46
CA MET A 418 2.49 -6.76 17.90
C MET A 418 2.37 -5.66 18.96
N PHE A 419 3.28 -5.60 19.93
CA PHE A 419 3.30 -4.62 21.04
C PHE A 419 4.51 -3.67 20.95
N GLU A 420 5.25 -3.68 19.85
CA GLU A 420 6.46 -2.87 19.69
C GLU A 420 6.15 -1.38 19.88
N TYR A 421 7.01 -0.66 20.65
CA TYR A 421 6.83 0.76 21.00
C TYR A 421 5.55 1.10 21.80
N THR A 422 4.97 0.18 22.56
CA THR A 422 3.96 0.50 23.57
C THR A 422 4.66 0.95 24.87
N ASN A 423 5.33 2.10 24.79
CA ASN A 423 6.38 2.50 25.73
C ASN A 423 5.92 2.72 27.17
N LYS A 424 4.65 3.12 27.40
CA LYS A 424 4.12 3.45 28.73
C LYS A 424 3.39 2.30 29.42
N LEU A 425 3.16 1.19 28.73
CA LEU A 425 2.51 0.04 29.33
C LEU A 425 3.45 -0.59 30.36
N THR A 426 2.97 -0.72 31.62
CA THR A 426 3.76 -1.24 32.73
C THR A 426 3.54 -2.73 33.01
N THR A 427 2.38 -3.24 32.66
CA THR A 427 1.98 -4.64 32.85
C THR A 427 1.34 -5.20 31.61
N LEU A 428 1.62 -6.45 31.25
CA LEU A 428 1.00 -7.14 30.13
C LEU A 428 0.78 -8.62 30.46
N ASN A 429 -0.49 -9.03 30.54
CA ASN A 429 -0.86 -10.41 30.80
C ASN A 429 -1.39 -11.08 29.52
N LEU A 430 -0.63 -12.05 29.01
CA LEU A 430 -0.94 -12.83 27.81
C LEU A 430 -1.18 -14.32 28.12
N SER A 431 -1.56 -14.65 29.37
CA SER A 431 -1.80 -16.04 29.79
C SER A 431 -2.95 -16.74 29.06
N SER A 432 -3.81 -15.98 28.34
CA SER A 432 -4.86 -16.52 27.48
C SER A 432 -4.39 -16.86 26.05
N PHE A 433 -3.17 -16.43 25.66
CA PHE A 433 -2.70 -16.60 24.28
C PHE A 433 -2.27 -18.04 24.00
N ASN A 434 -2.81 -18.61 22.93
CA ASN A 434 -2.32 -19.85 22.35
C ASN A 434 -1.42 -19.53 21.15
N THR A 435 -0.12 -19.74 21.29
CA THR A 435 0.86 -19.40 20.26
C THR A 435 1.35 -20.61 19.45
N SER A 436 0.69 -21.76 19.58
CA SER A 436 1.13 -23.03 18.97
C SER A 436 1.27 -23.02 17.45
N LYS A 437 0.58 -22.10 16.74
CA LYS A 437 0.70 -21.92 15.27
C LYS A 437 1.61 -20.78 14.86
N VAL A 438 2.09 -19.98 15.81
CA VAL A 438 2.91 -18.80 15.51
C VAL A 438 4.29 -19.22 15.00
N THR A 439 4.72 -18.61 13.89
CA THR A 439 6.02 -18.87 13.27
C THR A 439 6.99 -17.70 13.37
N ASP A 440 6.51 -16.49 13.60
CA ASP A 440 7.31 -15.27 13.73
C ASP A 440 6.87 -14.45 14.95
N MET A 441 7.79 -14.28 15.91
CA MET A 441 7.64 -13.45 17.12
C MET A 441 8.67 -12.32 17.16
N SER A 442 9.27 -11.98 15.99
CA SER A 442 10.28 -10.94 15.94
C SER A 442 9.75 -9.61 16.47
N SER A 443 10.54 -8.92 17.29
CA SER A 443 10.24 -7.61 17.87
C SER A 443 8.90 -7.52 18.63
N MET A 444 8.31 -8.65 19.04
CA MET A 444 6.94 -8.67 19.61
C MET A 444 6.78 -7.72 20.80
N PHE A 445 7.79 -7.60 21.66
CA PHE A 445 7.80 -6.73 22.83
C PHE A 445 8.87 -5.64 22.76
N CYS A 446 9.44 -5.41 21.56
CA CYS A 446 10.55 -4.48 21.39
C CYS A 446 10.14 -3.06 21.83
N ALA A 447 11.02 -2.38 22.56
CA ALA A 447 10.86 -1.01 23.05
C ALA A 447 9.65 -0.78 23.98
N MET A 448 9.19 -1.79 24.71
CA MET A 448 8.27 -1.62 25.84
C MET A 448 9.06 -1.14 27.07
N SER A 449 9.52 0.10 27.03
CA SER A 449 10.56 0.60 27.95
C SER A 449 10.13 0.69 29.42
N GLU A 450 8.82 0.84 29.71
CA GLU A 450 8.27 0.95 31.07
C GLU A 450 7.74 -0.39 31.60
N LEU A 451 7.77 -1.48 30.81
CA LEU A 451 7.24 -2.77 31.20
C LEU A 451 8.02 -3.37 32.40
N THR A 452 7.32 -3.66 33.49
CA THR A 452 7.86 -4.26 34.71
C THR A 452 7.31 -5.66 34.98
N ASP A 453 6.14 -5.99 34.44
CA ASP A 453 5.48 -7.28 34.63
C ASP A 453 4.96 -7.81 33.27
N LEU A 454 5.41 -9.01 32.91
CA LEU A 454 5.06 -9.70 31.67
C LEU A 454 4.70 -11.15 31.92
N ASN A 455 3.46 -11.54 31.72
CA ASN A 455 3.00 -12.91 31.80
C ASN A 455 2.83 -13.55 30.44
N ILE A 456 3.76 -14.42 30.06
CA ILE A 456 3.78 -15.20 28.81
C ILE A 456 3.87 -16.72 29.10
N SER A 457 3.40 -17.14 30.27
CA SER A 457 3.50 -18.52 30.74
C SER A 457 2.79 -19.56 29.85
N SER A 458 1.84 -19.12 29.03
CA SER A 458 1.11 -19.97 28.07
C SER A 458 1.79 -20.13 26.70
N PHE A 459 2.90 -19.42 26.44
CA PHE A 459 3.50 -19.42 25.10
C PHE A 459 4.08 -20.78 24.73
N ASP A 460 3.60 -21.31 23.60
CA ASP A 460 4.15 -22.47 22.91
C ASP A 460 4.95 -21.99 21.70
N THR A 461 6.27 -22.16 21.75
CA THR A 461 7.18 -21.62 20.72
C THR A 461 7.74 -22.68 19.77
N ARG A 462 7.23 -23.93 19.80
CA ARG A 462 7.78 -25.06 19.02
C ARG A 462 7.71 -24.87 17.51
N ASN A 463 6.92 -23.92 16.99
CA ASN A 463 6.84 -23.59 15.57
C ASN A 463 7.51 -22.26 15.21
N VAL A 464 8.04 -21.54 16.17
CA VAL A 464 8.69 -20.23 15.95
C VAL A 464 10.06 -20.43 15.29
N THR A 465 10.30 -19.69 14.21
CA THR A 465 11.56 -19.71 13.44
C THR A 465 12.38 -18.43 13.61
N ASN A 466 11.73 -17.33 14.04
CA ASN A 466 12.35 -16.00 14.16
C ASN A 466 11.97 -15.34 15.50
N MET A 467 12.99 -14.99 16.31
CA MET A 467 12.87 -14.29 17.59
C MET A 467 13.75 -13.04 17.64
N VAL A 468 14.18 -12.51 16.47
CA VAL A 468 15.04 -11.33 16.42
C VAL A 468 14.40 -10.17 17.19
N GLN A 469 15.20 -9.52 18.08
CA GLN A 469 14.77 -8.34 18.86
C GLN A 469 13.53 -8.54 19.76
N MET A 470 13.11 -9.77 20.07
CA MET A 470 11.82 -10.04 20.72
C MET A 470 11.62 -9.22 22.02
N PHE A 471 12.66 -9.04 22.85
CA PHE A 471 12.64 -8.27 24.09
C PHE A 471 13.60 -7.06 24.06
N ARG A 472 14.07 -6.65 22.88
CA ARG A 472 15.00 -5.52 22.77
C ARG A 472 14.39 -4.26 23.36
N TRP A 473 15.18 -3.51 24.18
CA TRP A 473 14.76 -2.27 24.85
C TRP A 473 13.59 -2.41 25.84
N VAL A 474 13.30 -3.62 26.36
CA VAL A 474 12.43 -3.81 27.52
C VAL A 474 13.23 -3.47 28.77
N SER A 475 13.39 -2.16 29.02
CA SER A 475 14.46 -1.64 29.86
C SER A 475 14.22 -1.83 31.35
N LYS A 476 12.95 -1.90 31.82
CA LYS A 476 12.61 -1.97 33.26
C LYS A 476 12.27 -3.37 33.78
N LEU A 477 12.13 -4.36 32.92
CA LEU A 477 11.88 -5.74 33.32
C LEU A 477 13.14 -6.31 34.04
N ASN A 478 12.97 -6.77 35.27
CA ASN A 478 14.10 -7.23 36.11
C ASN A 478 14.29 -8.75 36.11
N SER A 479 13.26 -9.51 35.74
CA SER A 479 13.29 -10.98 35.69
C SER A 479 12.51 -11.50 34.49
N LEU A 480 13.06 -12.51 33.82
CA LEU A 480 12.41 -13.16 32.67
C LEU A 480 12.70 -14.66 32.68
N ASP A 481 11.64 -15.45 32.83
CA ASP A 481 11.72 -16.92 32.81
C ASP A 481 11.16 -17.44 31.46
N LEU A 482 12.05 -18.01 30.67
CA LEU A 482 11.74 -18.63 29.37
C LEU A 482 12.03 -20.13 29.34
N SER A 483 12.06 -20.78 30.54
CA SER A 483 12.36 -22.21 30.67
C SER A 483 11.35 -23.14 29.97
N HIS A 484 10.18 -22.60 29.57
CA HIS A 484 9.16 -23.31 28.83
C HIS A 484 9.27 -23.11 27.30
N PHE A 485 10.18 -22.24 26.80
CA PHE A 485 10.36 -22.00 25.38
C PHE A 485 11.05 -23.17 24.69
N ASN A 486 10.50 -23.63 23.58
CA ASN A 486 11.17 -24.53 22.63
C ASN A 486 11.75 -23.70 21.49
N THR A 487 13.07 -23.69 21.32
CA THR A 487 13.76 -22.90 20.31
C THR A 487 14.39 -23.74 19.19
N GLU A 488 14.02 -25.02 19.09
CA GLU A 488 14.64 -25.96 18.16
C GLU A 488 14.56 -25.51 16.68
N LYS A 489 13.49 -24.81 16.28
CA LYS A 489 13.32 -24.31 14.91
C LYS A 489 13.84 -22.89 14.69
N VAL A 490 14.27 -22.22 15.75
CA VAL A 490 14.70 -20.82 15.65
C VAL A 490 16.03 -20.71 14.91
N THR A 491 16.08 -19.85 13.92
CA THR A 491 17.28 -19.56 13.12
C THR A 491 17.89 -18.20 13.40
N ASN A 492 17.11 -17.26 13.98
CA ASN A 492 17.56 -15.90 14.27
C ASN A 492 17.16 -15.48 15.68
N MET A 493 18.16 -15.15 16.52
CA MET A 493 18.02 -14.62 17.88
C MET A 493 18.78 -13.29 18.05
N ALA A 494 19.16 -12.64 16.95
CA ALA A 494 19.95 -11.41 17.02
C ALA A 494 19.21 -10.35 17.86
N ALA A 495 19.96 -9.69 18.76
CA ALA A 495 19.49 -8.63 19.66
C ALA A 495 18.28 -9.02 20.55
N MET A 496 18.01 -10.31 20.78
CA MET A 496 16.80 -10.79 21.47
C MET A 496 16.61 -10.15 22.86
N PHE A 497 17.70 -9.97 23.61
CA PHE A 497 17.69 -9.38 24.97
C PHE A 497 18.48 -8.06 25.02
N SER A 498 18.80 -7.48 23.86
CA SER A 498 19.60 -6.25 23.80
C SER A 498 18.93 -5.10 24.55
N SER A 499 19.70 -4.38 25.33
CA SER A 499 19.24 -3.19 26.09
C SER A 499 18.15 -3.47 27.15
N MET A 500 18.07 -4.68 27.69
CA MET A 500 17.31 -4.98 28.89
C MET A 500 18.10 -4.53 30.12
N LYS A 501 18.11 -3.22 30.38
CA LYS A 501 19.03 -2.55 31.28
C LYS A 501 18.90 -3.00 32.76
N GLU A 502 17.65 -3.26 33.21
CA GLU A 502 17.38 -3.65 34.60
C GLU A 502 17.30 -5.17 34.80
N LEU A 503 17.51 -5.98 33.76
CA LEU A 503 17.43 -7.43 33.84
C LEU A 503 18.50 -7.99 34.77
N ARG A 504 18.06 -8.74 35.81
CA ARG A 504 18.94 -9.39 36.84
C ARG A 504 18.87 -10.90 36.78
N ASN A 505 17.69 -11.43 36.46
CA ASN A 505 17.44 -12.86 36.39
C ASN A 505 16.92 -13.22 35.00
N LEU A 506 17.64 -14.07 34.28
CA LEU A 506 17.26 -14.61 32.99
C LEU A 506 17.37 -16.13 33.00
N ASN A 507 16.25 -16.82 32.81
CA ASN A 507 16.22 -18.28 32.70
C ASN A 507 15.95 -18.70 31.27
N ILE A 508 16.97 -19.18 30.60
CA ILE A 508 16.97 -19.70 29.21
C ILE A 508 17.48 -21.14 29.14
N SER A 509 17.32 -21.89 30.21
CA SER A 509 17.86 -23.25 30.38
C SER A 509 17.32 -24.26 29.36
N SER A 510 16.14 -23.98 28.75
CA SER A 510 15.52 -24.83 27.71
C SER A 510 15.97 -24.53 26.29
N PHE A 511 16.78 -23.46 26.08
CA PHE A 511 17.13 -23.04 24.74
C PHE A 511 17.96 -24.09 23.99
N ASN A 512 17.47 -24.53 22.85
CA ASN A 512 18.20 -25.33 21.87
C ASN A 512 18.62 -24.42 20.70
N THR A 513 19.91 -24.08 20.62
CA THR A 513 20.41 -23.11 19.63
C THR A 513 21.08 -23.77 18.43
N ARG A 514 20.96 -25.10 18.28
CA ARG A 514 21.61 -25.86 17.22
C ARG A 514 21.35 -25.33 15.80
N ASN A 515 20.15 -24.80 15.56
CA ASN A 515 19.76 -24.27 14.24
C ASN A 515 19.95 -22.75 14.10
N VAL A 516 20.41 -22.08 15.15
CA VAL A 516 20.59 -20.62 15.14
C VAL A 516 21.81 -20.23 14.31
N VAL A 517 21.62 -19.25 13.44
CA VAL A 517 22.64 -18.68 12.56
C VAL A 517 23.08 -17.30 13.03
N TYR A 518 22.15 -16.49 13.55
CA TYR A 518 22.36 -15.10 13.94
C TYR A 518 22.14 -14.89 15.43
N MET A 519 23.21 -14.46 16.16
CA MET A 519 23.22 -14.13 17.60
C MET A 519 23.85 -12.77 17.88
N GLY A 520 24.12 -11.94 16.84
CA GLY A 520 24.71 -10.62 17.06
C GLY A 520 23.88 -9.78 18.02
N ASP A 521 24.52 -8.96 18.86
CA ASP A 521 23.90 -8.09 19.86
C ASP A 521 23.02 -8.79 20.92
N MET A 522 22.95 -10.11 20.99
CA MET A 522 21.93 -10.85 21.74
C MET A 522 21.79 -10.41 23.21
N PHE A 523 22.91 -10.12 23.90
CA PHE A 523 22.95 -9.66 25.30
C PHE A 523 23.66 -8.30 25.42
N SER A 524 23.71 -7.52 24.36
CA SER A 524 24.31 -6.19 24.41
C SER A 524 23.54 -5.28 25.36
N TYR A 525 24.23 -4.39 26.09
CA TYR A 525 23.66 -3.43 27.04
C TYR A 525 22.83 -4.04 28.20
N THR A 526 23.06 -5.30 28.57
CA THR A 526 22.47 -5.93 29.76
C THR A 526 23.37 -5.64 30.99
N TYR A 527 23.17 -4.48 31.64
CA TYR A 527 24.09 -3.99 32.66
C TYR A 527 23.95 -4.67 34.03
N ASN A 528 22.75 -5.14 34.36
CA ASN A 528 22.43 -5.62 35.72
C ASN A 528 22.50 -7.13 35.88
N LEU A 529 22.73 -7.90 34.81
CA LEU A 529 23.09 -9.32 34.92
C LEU A 529 24.46 -9.46 35.60
N THR A 530 24.54 -10.24 36.67
CA THR A 530 25.81 -10.60 37.33
C THR A 530 26.41 -11.87 36.76
N GLU A 531 25.54 -12.80 36.39
CA GLU A 531 25.88 -14.08 35.81
C GLU A 531 24.94 -14.37 34.63
N LEU A 532 25.43 -15.09 33.61
CA LEU A 532 24.66 -15.51 32.46
C LEU A 532 24.92 -17.00 32.19
N ASP A 533 23.87 -17.81 32.18
CA ASP A 533 23.94 -19.23 31.89
C ASP A 533 23.62 -19.56 30.44
N LEU A 534 24.64 -19.93 29.68
CA LEU A 534 24.57 -20.36 28.29
C LEU A 534 24.93 -21.86 28.16
N SER A 535 24.78 -22.64 29.22
CA SER A 535 25.17 -24.06 29.22
C SER A 535 24.40 -24.93 28.24
N SER A 536 23.21 -24.47 27.81
CA SER A 536 22.37 -25.12 26.79
C SER A 536 22.74 -24.75 25.34
N PHE A 537 23.66 -23.79 25.15
CA PHE A 537 23.93 -23.27 23.81
C PHE A 537 24.82 -24.19 22.97
N ASP A 538 24.41 -24.48 21.75
CA ASP A 538 25.19 -25.09 20.66
C ASP A 538 25.42 -24.04 19.58
N THR A 539 26.67 -23.66 19.32
CA THR A 539 27.06 -22.63 18.35
C THR A 539 27.56 -23.20 17.01
N SER A 540 27.33 -24.49 16.75
CA SER A 540 27.87 -25.19 15.57
C SER A 540 27.39 -24.64 14.23
N ASN A 541 26.26 -23.93 14.19
CA ASN A 541 25.72 -23.30 12.98
C ASN A 541 25.77 -21.77 12.99
N VAL A 542 26.28 -21.18 14.07
CA VAL A 542 26.31 -19.71 14.22
C VAL A 542 27.34 -19.09 13.29
N GLN A 543 26.92 -18.04 12.56
CA GLN A 543 27.75 -17.26 11.65
C GLN A 543 28.05 -15.85 12.16
N THR A 544 27.15 -15.26 12.95
CA THR A 544 27.32 -13.90 13.47
C THR A 544 27.07 -13.85 14.99
N ILE A 545 28.04 -13.25 15.70
CA ILE A 545 28.02 -12.99 17.13
C ILE A 545 28.55 -11.59 17.46
N ASP A 546 28.63 -10.72 16.45
CA ASP A 546 29.13 -9.36 16.65
C ASP A 546 28.39 -8.67 17.79
N SER A 547 29.14 -7.96 18.62
CA SER A 547 28.61 -7.23 19.79
C SER A 547 27.76 -8.06 20.76
N MET A 548 27.86 -9.40 20.75
CA MET A 548 26.95 -10.29 21.50
C MET A 548 26.81 -9.90 22.97
N PHE A 549 27.91 -9.47 23.61
CA PHE A 549 27.95 -9.03 25.03
C PHE A 549 28.38 -7.56 25.16
N TYR A 550 28.36 -6.78 24.09
CA TYR A 550 28.88 -5.40 24.04
C TYR A 550 28.17 -4.45 25.00
N ILE A 551 28.92 -3.50 25.58
CA ILE A 551 28.40 -2.27 26.21
C ILE A 551 29.19 -1.04 25.72
N ASN A 552 28.61 0.16 25.87
CA ASN A 552 29.33 1.40 25.57
C ASN A 552 30.45 1.67 26.60
N SER A 553 31.50 2.34 26.16
CA SER A 553 32.59 2.80 27.04
C SER A 553 32.09 3.77 28.14
N SER A 554 31.05 4.57 27.88
CA SER A 554 30.39 5.43 28.87
C SER A 554 29.64 4.69 29.95
N ASP A 555 29.33 3.40 29.76
CA ASP A 555 28.49 2.60 30.66
C ASP A 555 29.25 1.53 31.43
N ILE A 556 30.58 1.49 31.32
CA ILE A 556 31.46 0.51 32.02
C ILE A 556 31.19 0.49 33.53
N SER A 557 30.93 1.65 34.16
CA SER A 557 30.64 1.75 35.59
C SER A 557 29.33 1.08 36.01
N LYS A 558 28.38 0.93 35.10
CA LYS A 558 27.06 0.30 35.32
C LYS A 558 27.12 -1.21 35.19
N ASP A 559 28.12 -1.74 34.50
CA ASP A 559 28.23 -3.15 34.18
C ASP A 559 28.45 -4.01 35.46
N LYS A 560 27.69 -5.11 35.56
CA LYS A 560 27.78 -6.07 36.68
C LYS A 560 28.12 -7.49 36.23
N LEU A 561 28.26 -7.76 34.90
CA LEU A 561 28.49 -9.11 34.42
C LEU A 561 29.91 -9.60 34.80
N GLU A 562 29.96 -10.60 35.66
CA GLU A 562 31.18 -11.19 36.16
C GLU A 562 31.46 -12.58 35.57
N LYS A 563 30.40 -13.36 35.28
CA LYS A 563 30.56 -14.75 34.82
C LYS A 563 29.58 -15.10 33.70
N ILE A 564 30.08 -15.90 32.76
CA ILE A 564 29.27 -16.56 31.71
C ILE A 564 29.51 -18.07 31.82
N TYR A 565 28.48 -18.82 32.18
CA TYR A 565 28.54 -20.27 32.26
C TYR A 565 28.25 -20.94 30.95
N VAL A 566 29.03 -21.94 30.58
CA VAL A 566 28.84 -22.79 29.40
C VAL A 566 29.15 -24.25 29.71
N SER A 567 28.59 -25.19 28.96
CA SER A 567 28.96 -26.62 29.07
C SER A 567 30.26 -26.93 28.33
N ASN A 568 30.48 -26.30 27.15
CA ASN A 568 31.63 -26.52 26.30
C ASN A 568 32.13 -25.19 25.70
N ASP A 569 33.34 -25.20 25.11
CA ASP A 569 33.83 -24.10 24.30
C ASP A 569 32.83 -23.83 23.15
N PHE A 570 32.66 -22.58 22.76
CA PHE A 570 31.84 -22.27 21.59
C PHE A 570 32.51 -22.81 20.33
N ASN A 571 31.72 -23.44 19.48
CA ASN A 571 32.19 -23.80 18.15
C ASN A 571 32.25 -22.56 17.26
N THR A 572 33.47 -22.18 16.86
CA THR A 572 33.74 -20.96 16.09
C THR A 572 33.97 -21.22 14.61
N ALA A 573 33.85 -22.46 14.14
CA ALA A 573 34.24 -22.85 12.77
C ALA A 573 33.45 -22.15 11.65
N LYS A 574 32.20 -21.75 11.90
CA LYS A 574 31.34 -21.04 10.94
C LYS A 574 31.20 -19.55 11.22
N ILE A 575 31.78 -19.05 12.30
CA ILE A 575 31.65 -17.64 12.67
C ILE A 575 32.51 -16.79 11.73
N THR A 576 31.85 -15.88 11.01
CA THR A 576 32.46 -14.94 10.07
C THR A 576 32.39 -13.49 10.54
N ASN A 577 31.40 -13.13 11.38
CA ASN A 577 31.26 -11.80 11.95
C ASN A 577 31.25 -11.88 13.50
N TYR A 578 32.27 -11.30 14.13
CA TYR A 578 32.51 -11.38 15.58
C TYR A 578 33.11 -10.10 16.17
N SER A 579 32.95 -8.95 15.54
CA SER A 579 33.51 -7.70 16.04
C SER A 579 32.93 -7.35 17.42
N ASN A 580 33.78 -6.85 18.34
CA ASN A 580 33.38 -6.32 19.66
C ASN A 580 32.58 -7.28 20.56
N VAL A 581 32.75 -8.60 20.44
CA VAL A 581 31.92 -9.61 21.16
C VAL A 581 31.80 -9.30 22.66
N PHE A 582 32.93 -8.99 23.32
CA PHE A 582 32.98 -8.65 24.76
C PHE A 582 33.28 -7.16 25.02
N GLY A 583 33.05 -6.31 24.05
CA GLY A 583 33.46 -4.92 24.10
C GLY A 583 33.09 -4.22 25.39
N ASN A 584 34.10 -3.63 26.05
CA ASN A 584 34.04 -2.87 27.30
C ASN A 584 33.58 -3.66 28.56
N ARG A 585 33.39 -4.99 28.53
CA ARG A 585 33.04 -5.84 29.69
C ARG A 585 34.22 -6.04 30.67
N LYS A 586 34.65 -4.98 31.35
CA LYS A 586 35.86 -4.98 32.20
C LYS A 586 35.74 -5.82 33.47
N LYS A 587 34.55 -6.16 33.95
CA LYS A 587 34.33 -7.01 35.14
C LYS A 587 34.31 -8.49 34.84
N LEU A 588 34.08 -8.87 33.57
CA LEU A 588 33.98 -10.27 33.16
C LEU A 588 35.30 -11.04 33.44
N ARG A 589 35.18 -12.23 34.01
CA ARG A 589 36.30 -13.14 34.33
C ARG A 589 35.95 -14.55 33.86
N GLY A 590 36.96 -15.25 33.38
CA GLY A 590 36.89 -16.69 33.16
C GLY A 590 36.92 -17.49 34.46
N GLY A 591 36.63 -18.79 34.36
CA GLY A 591 36.52 -19.67 35.55
C GLY A 591 37.78 -19.73 36.45
N ASN A 592 38.97 -19.58 35.89
CA ASN A 592 40.25 -19.48 36.59
C ASN A 592 40.73 -18.03 36.77
N GLY A 593 39.89 -17.04 36.52
CA GLY A 593 40.19 -15.63 36.71
C GLY A 593 40.83 -14.94 35.48
N SER A 594 40.89 -15.58 34.32
CA SER A 594 41.43 -14.97 33.10
C SER A 594 40.63 -13.75 32.66
N PHE A 595 41.33 -12.70 32.18
CA PHE A 595 40.71 -11.49 31.63
C PHE A 595 41.68 -10.77 30.69
N LEU A 596 41.14 -9.91 29.82
CA LEU A 596 41.91 -8.94 29.01
C LEU A 596 41.89 -7.56 29.66
N ALA A 597 43.00 -6.86 29.67
CA ALA A 597 43.09 -5.48 30.13
C ALA A 597 42.19 -4.57 29.26
N ASP A 598 42.11 -4.84 27.97
CA ASP A 598 41.15 -4.25 27.05
C ASP A 598 40.26 -5.34 26.42
N PRO A 599 39.02 -5.52 26.89
CA PRO A 599 38.10 -6.50 26.34
C PRO A 599 37.74 -6.30 24.86
N ASN A 600 37.97 -5.10 24.27
CA ASN A 600 37.73 -4.84 22.87
C ASN A 600 38.72 -5.61 21.95
N THR A 601 39.83 -6.10 22.49
CA THR A 601 40.85 -6.89 21.76
C THR A 601 40.56 -8.39 21.75
N ALA A 602 39.46 -8.84 22.37
CA ALA A 602 39.08 -10.24 22.41
C ALA A 602 38.77 -10.77 21.02
N ASP A 603 39.45 -11.80 20.58
CA ASP A 603 39.17 -12.55 19.38
C ASP A 603 38.35 -13.83 19.68
N LEU A 604 38.12 -14.66 18.66
CA LEU A 604 37.37 -15.91 18.79
C LEU A 604 37.99 -16.90 19.82
N SER A 605 39.28 -16.79 20.12
CA SER A 605 39.94 -17.68 21.08
C SER A 605 39.50 -17.45 22.52
N TRP A 606 38.83 -16.31 22.81
CA TRP A 606 38.26 -16.02 24.14
C TRP A 606 36.87 -16.61 24.39
N LEU A 607 36.25 -17.19 23.34
CA LEU A 607 34.95 -17.87 23.38
C LEU A 607 35.08 -19.33 23.90
N ARG A 608 35.85 -19.52 24.95
CA ARG A 608 36.13 -20.85 25.53
C ARG A 608 36.19 -20.83 27.03
N VAL A 609 36.05 -22.02 27.59
CA VAL A 609 36.16 -22.25 29.03
C VAL A 609 37.60 -21.92 29.47
N ASP A 610 37.70 -21.08 30.50
CA ASP A 610 38.97 -20.77 31.15
C ASP A 610 39.42 -21.97 32.00
N ARG A 611 40.56 -22.57 31.70
CA ARG A 611 41.12 -23.74 32.34
C ARG A 611 42.64 -23.70 32.33
N SER A 612 43.29 -24.56 33.11
CA SER A 612 44.77 -24.59 33.23
C SER A 612 45.46 -24.60 31.85
N GLY A 613 46.28 -23.57 31.59
CA GLY A 613 46.98 -23.39 30.31
C GLY A 613 46.13 -22.87 29.15
N VAL A 614 44.84 -22.59 29.33
CA VAL A 614 43.92 -22.11 28.27
C VAL A 614 43.09 -20.98 28.82
N GLN A 615 43.42 -19.74 28.44
CA GLN A 615 42.67 -18.55 28.83
C GLN A 615 41.38 -18.43 27.99
N GLY A 616 40.28 -17.96 28.62
CA GLY A 616 38.99 -17.67 28.01
C GLY A 616 38.09 -16.90 28.95
N TYR A 617 36.96 -16.42 28.44
CA TYR A 617 35.99 -15.68 29.26
C TYR A 617 34.91 -16.56 29.90
N PHE A 618 34.84 -17.84 29.56
CA PHE A 618 33.77 -18.69 30.06
C PHE A 618 34.16 -19.48 31.31
N THR A 619 33.16 -19.71 32.16
CA THR A 619 33.23 -20.60 33.31
C THR A 619 32.49 -21.90 32.96
N ARG A 620 33.09 -23.07 33.26
CA ARG A 620 32.37 -24.34 33.11
C ARG A 620 31.25 -24.41 34.12
N LYS A 621 30.04 -24.75 33.69
CA LYS A 621 28.95 -24.98 34.63
C LYS A 621 29.28 -26.21 35.48
N PRO A 622 29.09 -26.14 36.81
CA PRO A 622 29.29 -27.29 37.74
C PRO A 622 28.43 -28.50 37.38
#